data_0eb96075c764a2dd4a4027653ea5e0b4
#
_entry.id   0eb96075c764a2dd4a4027653ea5e0b4
#
_cell.length_a   1.000
_cell.length_b   1.000
_cell.length_c   1.000
_cell.angle_alpha   90.00
_cell.angle_beta   90.00
_cell.angle_gamma   90.00
#
_symmetry.space_group_name_H-M   'P 1'
#
loop_
_entity.id
_entity.type
_entity.pdbx_description
1 polymer ?
#
loop_
_entity_poly.entity_id
_entity_poly.type
_entity_poly.pdbx_seq_one_letter_code
_entity_poly.pdbx_strand_id
1 'polypeptide(L)'
;KISRELFVVGLILFTMIDLFRVGSRGAHYDDNEDFKNTFNMPDYISVIKEQKDISPYRIVNFKQGALGSVQANSNFNVYFLEQDMSGYSAVKPRSYQDIMDVVGPVNPTLWRMTNVKYLAFDQEVPFEGFSKIYSAEKSFVYRNDQVLPRAFFVDTVATAEPIAILNAIKENKFDPKHKAFVTGEELKVDKPDSTSYVNIVDYDEASIKLDVKASGNNFLFLSDTYYPKGWSALIDGNETKIYRTNHGFRGIIVPVGEHKIEFIYSPDSFVYGRYASLGLNILLIGLFIFALLKEKKKTTESNA
;
A
#
# COMPACT_ATOMS: atom_id res chain seq x y z
N LYS A 1 10.60 -38.74 -41.33
CA LYS A 1 9.47 -38.48 -40.41
C LYS A 1 10.00 -38.62 -38.99
N ILE A 2 9.90 -37.60 -38.17
CA ILE A 2 10.24 -37.66 -36.76
C ILE A 2 9.18 -38.53 -36.07
N SER A 3 9.60 -39.50 -35.25
CA SER A 3 8.63 -40.29 -34.49
C SER A 3 7.92 -39.42 -33.44
N ARG A 4 6.69 -39.77 -33.06
CA ARG A 4 5.91 -39.04 -32.07
C ARG A 4 6.63 -38.94 -30.74
N GLU A 5 7.30 -40.02 -30.35
CA GLU A 5 8.08 -40.10 -29.10
C GLU A 5 9.24 -39.11 -29.13
N LEU A 6 9.98 -39.06 -30.24
CA LEU A 6 11.13 -38.16 -30.41
C LEU A 6 10.69 -36.69 -30.39
N PHE A 7 9.54 -36.39 -30.95
CA PHE A 7 8.94 -35.05 -30.92
C PHE A 7 8.57 -34.66 -29.49
N VAL A 8 7.91 -35.55 -28.73
CA VAL A 8 7.54 -35.27 -27.30
C VAL A 8 8.77 -35.08 -26.44
N VAL A 9 9.78 -35.94 -26.56
CA VAL A 9 11.04 -35.80 -25.83
C VAL A 9 11.73 -34.49 -26.19
N GLY A 10 11.77 -34.11 -27.45
CA GLY A 10 12.33 -32.84 -27.88
C GLY A 10 11.59 -31.64 -27.32
N LEU A 11 10.27 -31.69 -27.26
CA LEU A 11 9.45 -30.61 -26.64
C LEU A 11 9.71 -30.49 -25.14
N ILE A 12 9.78 -31.60 -24.42
CA ILE A 12 10.09 -31.61 -22.98
C ILE A 12 11.48 -31.04 -22.74
N LEU A 13 12.49 -31.46 -23.47
CA LEU A 13 13.85 -30.95 -23.33
C LEU A 13 13.93 -29.46 -23.63
N PHE A 14 13.27 -28.99 -24.67
CA PHE A 14 13.23 -27.58 -25.01
C PHE A 14 12.59 -26.76 -23.87
N THR A 15 11.44 -27.22 -23.35
CA THR A 15 10.75 -26.56 -22.21
C THR A 15 11.64 -26.57 -20.97
N MET A 16 12.31 -27.67 -20.67
CA MET A 16 13.24 -27.74 -19.53
C MET A 16 14.42 -26.77 -19.68
N ILE A 17 15.00 -26.69 -20.89
CA ILE A 17 16.11 -25.76 -21.16
C ILE A 17 15.63 -24.30 -20.99
N ASP A 18 14.45 -23.95 -21.49
CA ASP A 18 13.91 -22.60 -21.37
C ASP A 18 13.62 -22.24 -19.91
N LEU A 19 12.97 -23.12 -19.17
CA LEU A 19 12.71 -22.93 -17.73
C LEU A 19 14.02 -22.83 -16.93
N PHE A 20 15.00 -23.69 -17.21
CA PHE A 20 16.29 -23.67 -16.54
C PHE A 20 17.06 -22.38 -16.87
N ARG A 21 17.03 -21.93 -18.13
CA ARG A 21 17.64 -20.66 -18.55
C ARG A 21 17.03 -19.45 -17.85
N VAL A 22 15.71 -19.43 -17.63
CA VAL A 22 15.03 -18.37 -16.90
C VAL A 22 15.35 -18.47 -15.41
N GLY A 23 15.27 -19.67 -14.82
CA GLY A 23 15.53 -19.90 -13.40
C GLY A 23 16.98 -19.62 -13.01
N SER A 24 17.95 -19.91 -13.89
CA SER A 24 19.38 -19.67 -13.61
C SER A 24 19.80 -18.20 -13.64
N ARG A 25 19.00 -17.32 -14.26
CA ARG A 25 19.33 -15.87 -14.32
C ARG A 25 19.34 -15.18 -12.96
N GLY A 26 18.62 -15.70 -11.98
CA GLY A 26 18.55 -15.18 -10.62
C GLY A 26 19.37 -15.94 -9.59
N ALA A 27 20.00 -17.05 -9.98
CA ALA A 27 20.74 -17.91 -9.07
C ALA A 27 22.20 -17.46 -8.95
N HIS A 28 22.44 -16.28 -8.42
CA HIS A 28 23.72 -15.92 -7.83
C HIS A 28 23.67 -16.35 -6.35
N TYR A 29 24.26 -17.49 -6.06
CA TYR A 29 24.49 -17.93 -4.70
C TYR A 29 25.83 -17.34 -4.27
N ASP A 30 25.78 -16.21 -3.58
CA ASP A 30 26.94 -15.73 -2.83
C ASP A 30 26.92 -16.40 -1.47
N ASP A 31 28.04 -17.05 -1.09
CA ASP A 31 28.32 -17.48 0.28
C ASP A 31 28.61 -16.23 1.15
N ASN A 32 27.64 -15.31 1.19
CA ASN A 32 27.83 -14.02 1.80
C ASN A 32 27.45 -14.15 3.30
N GLU A 33 28.45 -14.16 4.16
CA GLU A 33 28.25 -14.03 5.63
C GLU A 33 27.51 -12.72 5.95
N ASP A 34 27.65 -11.69 5.12
CA ASP A 34 26.94 -10.42 5.24
C ASP A 34 25.43 -10.54 5.05
N PHE A 35 24.94 -11.59 4.37
CA PHE A 35 23.50 -11.78 4.19
C PHE A 35 22.76 -11.93 5.54
N LYS A 36 23.36 -12.62 6.50
CA LYS A 36 22.77 -12.77 7.84
C LYS A 36 22.69 -11.44 8.58
N ASN A 37 23.65 -10.55 8.34
CA ASN A 37 23.69 -9.22 8.96
C ASN A 37 22.78 -8.21 8.27
N THR A 38 22.47 -8.41 6.99
CA THR A 38 21.61 -7.52 6.21
C THR A 38 20.22 -7.35 6.83
N PHE A 39 19.69 -8.41 7.44
CA PHE A 39 18.36 -8.41 8.07
C PHE A 39 18.41 -8.27 9.60
N ASN A 40 19.53 -7.82 10.17
CA ASN A 40 19.55 -7.39 11.55
C ASN A 40 18.67 -6.15 11.71
N MET A 41 17.87 -6.13 12.79
CA MET A 41 16.98 -5.02 13.04
C MET A 41 17.78 -3.73 13.26
N PRO A 42 17.58 -2.69 12.44
CA PRO A 42 18.23 -1.40 12.63
C PRO A 42 17.82 -0.77 13.96
N ASP A 43 18.72 0.05 14.53
CA ASP A 43 18.50 0.75 15.78
C ASP A 43 17.23 1.63 15.77
N TYR A 44 16.99 2.38 14.69
CA TYR A 44 15.80 3.21 14.56
C TYR A 44 14.50 2.39 14.59
N ILE A 45 14.48 1.19 13.99
CA ILE A 45 13.31 0.30 14.06
C ILE A 45 13.08 -0.21 15.49
N SER A 46 14.16 -0.63 16.18
CA SER A 46 14.08 -1.07 17.57
C SER A 46 13.51 0.01 18.47
N VAL A 47 14.01 1.25 18.35
CA VAL A 47 13.54 2.41 19.12
C VAL A 47 12.06 2.72 18.84
N ILE A 48 11.63 2.64 17.58
CA ILE A 48 10.24 2.88 17.22
C ILE A 48 9.33 1.80 17.82
N LYS A 49 9.71 0.53 17.73
CA LYS A 49 8.94 -0.59 18.32
C LYS A 49 8.83 -0.50 19.85
N GLU A 50 9.82 0.05 20.51
CA GLU A 50 9.80 0.30 21.97
C GLU A 50 8.73 1.32 22.38
N GLN A 51 8.24 2.16 21.46
CA GLN A 51 7.14 3.11 21.74
C GLN A 51 5.79 2.41 21.94
N LYS A 52 5.64 1.14 21.47
CA LYS A 52 4.44 0.29 21.65
C LYS A 52 3.14 0.94 21.15
N ASP A 53 3.23 1.67 20.05
CA ASP A 53 2.03 2.24 19.44
C ASP A 53 1.08 1.14 18.96
N ILE A 54 -0.20 1.31 19.26
CA ILE A 54 -1.27 0.40 18.84
C ILE A 54 -2.04 0.91 17.61
N SER A 55 -2.01 2.20 17.36
CA SER A 55 -2.66 2.81 16.18
C SER A 55 -1.75 2.72 14.98
N PRO A 56 -2.29 2.54 13.77
CA PRO A 56 -1.50 2.57 12.54
C PRO A 56 -0.72 3.88 12.40
N TYR A 57 0.54 3.79 12.05
CA TYR A 57 1.41 4.93 11.71
C TYR A 57 2.31 4.58 10.53
N ARG A 58 2.95 5.60 9.96
CA ARG A 58 4.03 5.44 8.99
C ARG A 58 5.33 6.00 9.54
N ILE A 59 6.42 5.43 9.03
CA ILE A 59 7.77 5.92 9.24
C ILE A 59 8.33 6.52 7.95
N VAL A 60 9.38 7.30 8.09
CA VAL A 60 10.25 7.68 6.97
C VAL A 60 11.69 7.71 7.44
N ASN A 61 12.59 7.12 6.65
CA ASN A 61 14.01 7.03 6.97
C ASN A 61 14.84 7.83 5.96
N PHE A 62 15.56 8.83 6.45
CA PHE A 62 16.45 9.69 5.65
C PHE A 62 17.94 9.36 5.84
N LYS A 63 18.28 8.29 6.57
CA LYS A 63 19.68 7.90 6.80
C LYS A 63 20.35 7.51 5.48
N GLN A 64 21.43 8.19 5.12
CA GLN A 64 22.16 7.95 3.87
C GLN A 64 22.76 6.53 3.85
N GLY A 65 22.64 5.86 2.71
CA GLY A 65 23.17 4.51 2.52
C GLY A 65 22.46 3.39 3.26
N ALA A 66 21.44 3.71 4.09
CA ALA A 66 20.66 2.67 4.76
C ALA A 66 19.67 1.99 3.78
N LEU A 67 19.52 0.67 3.88
CA LEU A 67 18.64 -0.13 3.00
C LEU A 67 17.18 0.31 3.08
N GLY A 68 16.71 0.75 4.24
CA GLY A 68 15.35 1.29 4.43
C GLY A 68 15.21 2.79 4.20
N SER A 69 16.21 3.44 3.61
CA SER A 69 16.17 4.88 3.32
C SER A 69 15.23 5.20 2.15
N VAL A 70 14.64 6.38 2.18
CA VAL A 70 13.89 6.96 1.05
C VAL A 70 14.70 6.90 -0.27
N GLN A 71 16.01 7.09 -0.19
CA GLN A 71 16.91 7.07 -1.35
C GLN A 71 17.21 5.67 -1.87
N ALA A 72 17.11 4.65 -1.01
CA ALA A 72 17.36 3.26 -1.40
C ALA A 72 16.30 2.69 -2.33
N ASN A 73 15.12 3.31 -2.40
CA ASN A 73 13.99 2.84 -3.21
C ASN A 73 13.71 1.35 -2.97
N SER A 74 13.59 0.97 -1.72
CA SER A 74 13.44 -0.43 -1.27
C SER A 74 12.25 -0.59 -0.31
N ASN A 75 11.86 -1.83 -0.07
CA ASN A 75 10.82 -2.19 0.90
C ASN A 75 11.43 -2.79 2.19
N PHE A 76 12.65 -2.41 2.52
CA PHE A 76 13.39 -2.99 3.65
C PHE A 76 12.65 -2.85 4.99
N ASN A 77 12.03 -1.70 5.25
CA ASN A 77 11.32 -1.45 6.51
C ASN A 77 10.09 -2.36 6.67
N VAL A 78 9.46 -2.76 5.57
CA VAL A 78 8.30 -3.68 5.57
C VAL A 78 8.69 -5.07 6.08
N TYR A 79 9.95 -5.49 5.91
CA TYR A 79 10.44 -6.75 6.49
C TYR A 79 10.29 -6.78 8.03
N PHE A 80 10.38 -5.62 8.67
CA PHE A 80 10.18 -5.46 10.11
C PHE A 80 8.74 -5.09 10.48
N LEU A 81 7.79 -5.21 9.56
CA LEU A 81 6.37 -4.87 9.72
C LEU A 81 6.12 -3.38 10.01
N GLU A 82 7.04 -2.51 9.55
CA GLU A 82 6.83 -1.07 9.61
C GLU A 82 6.23 -0.55 8.30
N GLN A 83 5.22 0.30 8.42
CA GLN A 83 4.61 0.96 7.27
C GLN A 83 5.45 2.18 6.88
N ASP A 84 6.03 2.16 5.69
CA ASP A 84 6.86 3.24 5.18
C ASP A 84 6.05 4.21 4.32
N MET A 85 6.35 5.51 4.40
CA MET A 85 5.82 6.50 3.47
C MET A 85 6.38 6.30 2.06
N SER A 86 7.60 5.81 1.96
CA SER A 86 8.28 5.47 0.71
C SER A 86 8.24 3.96 0.45
N GLY A 87 8.78 3.53 -0.66
CA GLY A 87 8.90 2.12 -1.00
C GLY A 87 9.10 1.91 -2.50
N TYR A 88 9.39 0.69 -2.89
CA TYR A 88 9.54 0.29 -4.26
C TYR A 88 8.33 -0.49 -4.77
N SER A 89 7.79 -0.04 -5.88
CA SER A 89 6.85 -0.83 -6.70
C SER A 89 7.17 -0.57 -8.16
N ALA A 90 7.21 -1.63 -8.96
CA ALA A 90 7.36 -1.51 -10.42
C ALA A 90 6.14 -0.82 -11.06
N VAL A 91 4.98 -0.86 -10.40
CA VAL A 91 3.73 -0.23 -10.84
C VAL A 91 3.25 0.70 -9.75
N LYS A 92 3.78 1.92 -9.74
CA LYS A 92 3.37 2.95 -8.77
C LYS A 92 2.09 3.66 -9.25
N PRO A 93 1.11 3.93 -8.37
CA PRO A 93 0.00 4.82 -8.71
C PRO A 93 0.52 6.20 -9.13
N ARG A 94 0.10 6.68 -10.30
CA ARG A 94 0.57 7.97 -10.85
C ARG A 94 0.33 9.13 -9.88
N SER A 95 -0.82 9.15 -9.23
CA SER A 95 -1.14 10.18 -8.25
C SER A 95 -0.15 10.25 -7.08
N TYR A 96 0.33 9.09 -6.61
CA TYR A 96 1.34 9.07 -5.55
C TYR A 96 2.72 9.48 -6.06
N GLN A 97 3.08 9.05 -7.28
CA GLN A 97 4.33 9.46 -7.91
C GLN A 97 4.36 10.99 -8.15
N ASP A 98 3.25 11.59 -8.59
CA ASP A 98 3.13 13.04 -8.75
C ASP A 98 3.41 13.80 -7.44
N ILE A 99 2.95 13.27 -6.29
CA ILE A 99 3.26 13.84 -4.97
C ILE A 99 4.77 13.78 -4.71
N MET A 100 5.40 12.64 -4.98
CA MET A 100 6.85 12.50 -4.78
C MET A 100 7.67 13.38 -5.73
N ASP A 101 7.25 13.51 -6.98
CA ASP A 101 7.94 14.31 -8.00
C ASP A 101 7.81 15.82 -7.75
N VAL A 102 6.65 16.29 -7.31
CA VAL A 102 6.37 17.73 -7.17
C VAL A 102 6.62 18.24 -5.74
N VAL A 103 6.15 17.49 -4.73
CA VAL A 103 6.25 17.88 -3.31
C VAL A 103 7.57 17.39 -2.73
N GLY A 104 7.97 16.17 -3.08
CA GLY A 104 9.14 15.50 -2.53
C GLY A 104 8.86 14.83 -1.17
N PRO A 105 9.81 14.01 -0.70
CA PRO A 105 9.66 13.27 0.56
C PRO A 105 9.89 14.13 1.81
N VAL A 106 10.50 15.30 1.68
CA VAL A 106 10.81 16.21 2.80
C VAL A 106 9.78 17.34 2.82
N ASN A 107 8.63 17.09 3.42
CA ASN A 107 7.57 18.09 3.53
C ASN A 107 6.72 17.87 4.80
N PRO A 108 6.70 18.82 5.76
CA PRO A 108 5.95 18.67 7.02
C PRO A 108 4.44 18.50 6.84
N THR A 109 3.82 19.22 5.90
CA THR A 109 2.38 19.07 5.62
C THR A 109 2.09 17.66 5.09
N LEU A 110 2.94 17.12 4.21
CA LEU A 110 2.81 15.75 3.71
C LEU A 110 2.98 14.75 4.86
N TRP A 111 3.98 14.89 5.72
CA TRP A 111 4.20 13.99 6.85
C TRP A 111 3.02 13.97 7.82
N ARG A 112 2.47 15.15 8.15
CA ARG A 112 1.28 15.25 9.00
C ARG A 112 0.09 14.52 8.36
N MET A 113 -0.21 14.83 7.11
CA MET A 113 -1.34 14.31 6.34
C MET A 113 -1.23 12.81 6.07
N THR A 114 -0.01 12.29 5.85
CA THR A 114 0.22 10.88 5.54
C THR A 114 0.45 10.03 6.78
N ASN A 115 0.18 10.55 7.98
CA ASN A 115 0.33 9.84 9.24
C ASN A 115 1.78 9.36 9.48
N VAL A 116 2.79 10.14 9.05
CA VAL A 116 4.20 9.88 9.36
C VAL A 116 4.46 10.32 10.79
N LYS A 117 4.61 9.33 11.68
CA LYS A 117 4.81 9.55 13.11
C LYS A 117 6.27 9.55 13.50
N TYR A 118 7.09 8.73 12.84
CA TYR A 118 8.51 8.62 13.15
C TYR A 118 9.39 8.89 11.95
N LEU A 119 10.48 9.65 12.23
CA LEU A 119 11.46 9.99 11.21
C LEU A 119 12.85 9.62 11.73
N ALA A 120 13.66 8.99 10.89
CA ALA A 120 15.04 8.63 11.18
C ALA A 120 16.03 9.41 10.31
N PHE A 121 17.10 9.92 10.92
CA PHE A 121 18.17 10.69 10.26
C PHE A 121 19.55 10.20 10.72
N ASP A 122 20.58 10.48 9.93
CA ASP A 122 21.98 10.24 10.26
C ASP A 122 22.68 11.44 10.93
N GLN A 123 21.98 12.56 11.00
CA GLN A 123 22.44 13.79 11.66
C GLN A 123 21.30 14.43 12.46
N GLU A 124 21.67 15.26 13.41
CA GLU A 124 20.68 16.02 14.17
C GLU A 124 20.03 17.10 13.29
N VAL A 125 18.70 17.16 13.32
CA VAL A 125 17.91 18.13 12.53
C VAL A 125 16.99 18.91 13.46
N PRO A 126 17.04 20.25 13.42
CA PRO A 126 16.22 21.10 14.28
C PRO A 126 14.84 21.34 13.65
N PHE A 127 13.96 20.36 13.70
CA PHE A 127 12.58 20.53 13.27
C PHE A 127 11.68 20.98 14.41
N GLU A 128 10.97 22.08 14.22
CA GLU A 128 9.91 22.51 15.12
C GLU A 128 8.71 21.55 15.03
N GLY A 129 8.14 21.19 16.19
CA GLY A 129 7.02 20.23 16.26
C GLY A 129 7.43 18.76 16.20
N PHE A 130 8.73 18.48 16.44
CA PHE A 130 9.26 17.12 16.54
C PHE A 130 10.03 16.92 17.83
N SER A 131 9.74 15.82 18.52
CA SER A 131 10.46 15.39 19.72
C SER A 131 11.53 14.37 19.37
N LYS A 132 12.79 14.66 19.70
CA LYS A 132 13.87 13.69 19.56
C LYS A 132 13.71 12.60 20.63
N ILE A 133 13.49 11.36 20.21
CA ILE A 133 13.28 10.21 21.10
C ILE A 133 14.49 9.29 21.18
N TYR A 134 15.44 9.44 20.24
CA TYR A 134 16.69 8.68 20.25
C TYR A 134 17.83 9.49 19.62
N SER A 135 19.05 9.29 20.15
CA SER A 135 20.27 9.93 19.67
C SER A 135 21.47 9.01 19.88
N ALA A 136 22.13 8.62 18.79
CA ALA A 136 23.42 7.94 18.78
C ALA A 136 24.31 8.60 17.71
N GLU A 137 25.57 8.14 17.54
CA GLU A 137 26.58 8.80 16.70
C GLU A 137 26.10 9.13 15.27
N LYS A 138 25.35 8.21 14.63
CA LYS A 138 24.81 8.37 13.27
C LYS A 138 23.37 7.90 13.17
N SER A 139 22.60 8.11 14.24
CA SER A 139 21.21 7.68 14.27
C SER A 139 20.41 8.56 15.21
N PHE A 140 19.49 9.31 14.63
CA PHE A 140 18.58 10.19 15.35
C PHE A 140 17.16 9.83 14.97
N VAL A 141 16.30 9.57 15.96
CA VAL A 141 14.88 9.28 15.72
C VAL A 141 14.05 10.37 16.35
N TYR A 142 13.13 10.88 15.55
CA TYR A 142 12.20 11.92 15.94
C TYR A 142 10.77 11.42 15.87
N ARG A 143 9.97 11.82 16.85
CA ARG A 143 8.52 11.68 16.80
C ARG A 143 7.90 12.98 16.30
N ASN A 144 7.03 12.90 15.33
CA ASN A 144 6.22 14.02 14.83
C ASN A 144 5.06 14.26 15.81
N ASP A 145 5.13 15.30 16.61
CA ASP A 145 4.10 15.63 17.62
C ASP A 145 2.84 16.24 16.97
N GLN A 146 2.90 16.60 15.69
CA GLN A 146 1.78 17.14 14.90
C GLN A 146 1.18 16.12 13.94
N VAL A 147 1.53 14.84 14.08
CA VAL A 147 1.01 13.78 13.21
C VAL A 147 -0.53 13.73 13.29
N LEU A 148 -1.18 13.61 12.14
CA LEU A 148 -2.62 13.38 12.09
C LEU A 148 -2.91 11.87 12.07
N PRO A 149 -4.07 11.43 12.60
CA PRO A 149 -4.49 10.04 12.51
C PRO A 149 -4.56 9.55 11.05
N ARG A 150 -4.61 8.25 10.85
CA ARG A 150 -4.80 7.63 9.54
C ARG A 150 -6.11 8.05 8.87
N ALA A 151 -7.17 8.21 9.67
CA ALA A 151 -8.47 8.68 9.24
C ALA A 151 -8.96 9.75 10.21
N PHE A 152 -9.53 10.84 9.69
CA PHE A 152 -10.06 11.95 10.49
C PHE A 152 -11.03 12.80 9.68
N PHE A 153 -11.89 13.54 10.35
CA PHE A 153 -12.74 14.54 9.73
C PHE A 153 -11.99 15.84 9.50
N VAL A 154 -12.27 16.50 8.36
CA VAL A 154 -11.77 17.86 8.05
C VAL A 154 -12.90 18.88 8.17
N ASP A 155 -12.55 20.14 8.46
CA ASP A 155 -13.55 21.22 8.63
C ASP A 155 -14.17 21.66 7.29
N THR A 156 -13.36 21.66 6.22
CA THR A 156 -13.77 22.19 4.92
C THR A 156 -13.16 21.40 3.76
N VAL A 157 -13.87 21.38 2.65
CA VAL A 157 -13.38 20.82 1.39
C VAL A 157 -13.43 21.89 0.31
N ALA A 158 -12.35 22.08 -0.42
CA ALA A 158 -12.30 22.98 -1.57
C ALA A 158 -12.03 22.21 -2.85
N THR A 159 -12.56 22.67 -3.95
CA THR A 159 -12.26 22.13 -5.28
C THR A 159 -11.06 22.86 -5.87
N ALA A 160 -10.10 22.11 -6.39
CA ALA A 160 -8.93 22.68 -7.06
C ALA A 160 -8.39 21.73 -8.14
N GLU A 161 -7.65 22.30 -9.08
CA GLU A 161 -6.94 21.54 -10.09
C GLU A 161 -5.77 20.76 -9.49
N PRO A 162 -5.42 19.58 -10.04
CA PRO A 162 -4.39 18.71 -9.50
C PRO A 162 -3.05 19.40 -9.19
N ILE A 163 -2.58 20.24 -10.09
CA ILE A 163 -1.31 20.98 -9.91
C ILE A 163 -1.39 22.03 -8.80
N ALA A 164 -2.54 22.68 -8.64
CA ALA A 164 -2.75 23.64 -7.56
C ALA A 164 -2.76 22.95 -6.18
N ILE A 165 -3.34 21.75 -6.10
CA ILE A 165 -3.31 20.92 -4.88
C ILE A 165 -1.87 20.54 -4.54
N LEU A 166 -1.10 20.03 -5.51
CA LEU A 166 0.30 19.66 -5.31
C LEU A 166 1.16 20.84 -4.84
N ASN A 167 0.97 22.01 -5.45
CA ASN A 167 1.67 23.23 -5.05
C ASN A 167 1.27 23.70 -3.64
N ALA A 168 -0.01 23.59 -3.28
CA ALA A 168 -0.46 23.93 -1.93
C ALA A 168 0.17 23.03 -0.86
N ILE A 169 0.34 21.73 -1.15
CA ILE A 169 1.07 20.80 -0.26
C ILE A 169 2.55 21.19 -0.20
N LYS A 170 3.20 21.37 -1.35
CA LYS A 170 4.62 21.72 -1.47
C LYS A 170 4.99 22.96 -0.69
N GLU A 171 4.15 23.97 -0.76
CA GLU A 171 4.39 25.27 -0.15
C GLU A 171 3.84 25.37 1.29
N ASN A 172 3.31 24.28 1.84
CA ASN A 172 2.69 24.22 3.18
C ASN A 172 1.60 25.30 3.38
N LYS A 173 0.82 25.58 2.32
CA LYS A 173 -0.17 26.68 2.32
C LYS A 173 -1.53 26.31 2.91
N PHE A 174 -1.70 25.15 3.50
CA PHE A 174 -2.92 24.76 4.20
C PHE A 174 -2.65 23.81 5.35
N ASP A 175 -3.55 23.82 6.32
CA ASP A 175 -3.53 22.84 7.39
C ASP A 175 -4.39 21.62 7.02
N PRO A 176 -3.79 20.44 6.81
CA PRO A 176 -4.53 19.23 6.42
C PRO A 176 -5.52 18.72 7.47
N LYS A 177 -5.39 19.18 8.74
CA LYS A 177 -6.37 18.90 9.79
C LYS A 177 -7.72 19.58 9.53
N HIS A 178 -7.69 20.78 8.96
CA HIS A 178 -8.87 21.63 8.81
C HIS A 178 -9.39 21.70 7.38
N LYS A 179 -8.54 21.39 6.40
CA LYS A 179 -8.90 21.55 4.99
C LYS A 179 -8.43 20.37 4.16
N ALA A 180 -9.30 19.93 3.25
CA ALA A 180 -8.95 19.00 2.19
C ALA A 180 -9.28 19.61 0.81
N PHE A 181 -8.67 19.03 -0.23
CA PHE A 181 -8.94 19.39 -1.61
C PHE A 181 -9.48 18.18 -2.36
N VAL A 182 -10.47 18.41 -3.23
CA VAL A 182 -10.97 17.41 -4.20
C VAL A 182 -10.86 17.97 -5.60
N THR A 183 -10.92 17.08 -6.60
CA THR A 183 -10.87 17.47 -8.00
C THR A 183 -12.23 17.22 -8.64
N GLY A 184 -12.70 18.16 -9.48
CA GLY A 184 -13.83 17.99 -10.38
C GLY A 184 -15.13 18.61 -9.89
N GLU A 185 -15.63 18.27 -8.72
CA GLU A 185 -16.91 18.75 -8.22
C GLU A 185 -16.79 19.53 -6.91
N GLU A 186 -17.67 20.49 -6.73
CA GLU A 186 -17.79 21.24 -5.49
C GLU A 186 -18.61 20.44 -4.47
N LEU A 187 -18.06 20.22 -3.29
CA LEU A 187 -18.73 19.49 -2.22
C LEU A 187 -19.20 20.44 -1.12
N LYS A 188 -20.46 20.23 -0.71
CA LYS A 188 -21.01 20.90 0.48
C LYS A 188 -20.88 19.95 1.66
N VAL A 189 -20.07 20.34 2.63
CA VAL A 189 -19.80 19.55 3.84
C VAL A 189 -19.99 20.43 5.06
N ASP A 190 -20.36 19.80 6.16
CA ASP A 190 -20.49 20.47 7.44
C ASP A 190 -19.19 20.31 8.24
N LYS A 191 -18.85 21.34 9.01
CA LYS A 191 -17.72 21.26 9.95
C LYS A 191 -18.06 20.29 11.08
N PRO A 192 -17.18 19.31 11.40
CA PRO A 192 -17.37 18.45 12.55
C PRO A 192 -17.31 19.25 13.86
N ASP A 193 -18.15 18.90 14.81
CA ASP A 193 -18.12 19.45 16.15
C ASP A 193 -17.30 18.59 17.12
N SER A 194 -17.25 18.98 18.39
CA SER A 194 -16.47 18.28 19.44
C SER A 194 -17.01 16.89 19.79
N THR A 195 -18.21 16.52 19.35
CA THR A 195 -18.80 15.19 19.56
C THR A 195 -18.45 14.21 18.44
N SER A 196 -17.93 14.71 17.33
CA SER A 196 -17.53 13.93 16.17
C SER A 196 -16.23 13.15 16.44
N TYR A 197 -16.18 11.89 16.04
CA TYR A 197 -14.98 11.06 16.16
C TYR A 197 -14.83 10.09 15.00
N VAL A 198 -13.61 9.61 14.82
CA VAL A 198 -13.25 8.55 13.88
C VAL A 198 -12.33 7.56 14.61
N ASN A 199 -12.77 6.33 14.78
CA ASN A 199 -12.00 5.25 15.39
C ASN A 199 -11.72 4.17 14.36
N ILE A 200 -10.47 3.76 14.22
CA ILE A 200 -10.08 2.60 13.42
C ILE A 200 -10.32 1.36 14.28
N VAL A 201 -11.21 0.48 13.82
CA VAL A 201 -11.54 -0.79 14.49
C VAL A 201 -10.66 -1.91 13.97
N ASP A 202 -10.41 -1.91 12.67
CA ASP A 202 -9.61 -2.93 11.99
C ASP A 202 -8.88 -2.28 10.81
N TYR A 203 -7.61 -2.66 10.61
CA TYR A 203 -6.77 -2.09 9.56
C TYR A 203 -5.90 -3.18 8.94
N ASP A 204 -6.24 -3.56 7.71
CA ASP A 204 -5.53 -4.55 6.90
C ASP A 204 -5.27 -3.97 5.49
N GLU A 205 -4.42 -4.61 4.71
CA GLU A 205 -4.06 -4.15 3.35
C GLU A 205 -5.27 -4.09 2.39
N ALA A 206 -6.24 -4.98 2.58
CA ALA A 206 -7.42 -5.09 1.73
C ALA A 206 -8.73 -4.64 2.40
N SER A 207 -8.71 -4.31 3.68
CA SER A 207 -9.90 -3.95 4.45
C SER A 207 -9.59 -2.94 5.55
N ILE A 208 -10.40 -1.89 5.65
CA ILE A 208 -10.30 -0.91 6.74
C ILE A 208 -11.69 -0.70 7.31
N LYS A 209 -11.84 -0.90 8.62
CA LYS A 209 -13.11 -0.71 9.32
C LYS A 209 -13.01 0.42 10.32
N LEU A 210 -13.98 1.31 10.27
CA LEU A 210 -14.06 2.47 11.14
C LEU A 210 -15.42 2.52 11.84
N ASP A 211 -15.41 2.88 13.12
CA ASP A 211 -16.57 3.37 13.84
C ASP A 211 -16.49 4.88 13.92
N VAL A 212 -17.49 5.57 13.43
CA VAL A 212 -17.49 7.04 13.35
C VAL A 212 -18.76 7.63 13.92
N LYS A 213 -18.65 8.87 14.40
CA LYS A 213 -19.79 9.73 14.70
C LYS A 213 -19.61 11.04 13.98
N ALA A 214 -20.59 11.38 13.15
CA ALA A 214 -20.62 12.61 12.39
C ALA A 214 -21.74 13.55 12.92
N SER A 215 -21.40 14.82 13.14
CA SER A 215 -22.37 15.84 13.63
C SER A 215 -23.17 16.50 12.51
N GLY A 216 -22.81 16.25 11.27
CA GLY A 216 -23.44 16.77 10.05
C GLY A 216 -22.99 15.92 8.86
N ASN A 217 -23.10 16.42 7.64
CA ASN A 217 -22.46 15.80 6.47
C ASN A 217 -20.95 16.07 6.51
N ASN A 218 -20.24 15.32 7.36
CA ASN A 218 -18.82 15.56 7.58
C ASN A 218 -17.98 14.87 6.51
N PHE A 219 -16.84 15.46 6.15
CA PHE A 219 -15.91 14.85 5.20
C PHE A 219 -14.81 14.11 5.94
N LEU A 220 -14.78 12.79 5.77
CA LEU A 220 -13.75 11.91 6.29
C LEU A 220 -12.62 11.82 5.30
N PHE A 221 -11.41 12.19 5.71
CA PHE A 221 -10.16 11.95 5.02
C PHE A 221 -9.54 10.65 5.50
N LEU A 222 -9.11 9.80 4.55
CA LEU A 222 -8.35 8.58 4.81
C LEU A 222 -7.00 8.69 4.12
N SER A 223 -5.93 8.59 4.91
CA SER A 223 -4.54 8.74 4.47
C SER A 223 -4.01 7.51 3.72
N ASP A 224 -4.83 6.89 2.87
CA ASP A 224 -4.42 5.79 2.02
C ASP A 224 -4.59 6.14 0.56
N THR A 225 -3.70 5.57 -0.27
CA THR A 225 -3.60 5.90 -1.68
C THR A 225 -4.93 5.70 -2.41
N TYR A 226 -5.38 6.72 -3.10
CA TYR A 226 -6.54 6.65 -3.99
C TYR A 226 -6.21 5.78 -5.20
N TYR A 227 -6.93 4.69 -5.33
CA TYR A 227 -6.89 3.82 -6.50
C TYR A 227 -8.32 3.42 -6.87
N PRO A 228 -8.88 3.94 -8.00
CA PRO A 228 -10.30 3.81 -8.30
C PRO A 228 -10.73 2.40 -8.73
N LYS A 229 -9.75 1.53 -9.06
CA LYS A 229 -10.04 0.17 -9.51
C LYS A 229 -9.90 -0.82 -8.36
N GLY A 230 -11.03 -1.28 -7.84
CA GLY A 230 -11.09 -2.35 -6.84
C GLY A 230 -11.32 -1.90 -5.42
N TRP A 231 -11.21 -0.62 -5.07
CA TRP A 231 -11.63 -0.10 -3.78
C TRP A 231 -13.08 0.38 -3.83
N SER A 232 -13.88 -0.07 -2.89
CA SER A 232 -15.21 0.46 -2.57
C SER A 232 -15.25 0.93 -1.12
N ALA A 233 -16.18 1.83 -0.82
CA ALA A 233 -16.47 2.28 0.54
C ALA A 233 -17.95 2.03 0.84
N LEU A 234 -18.22 1.50 2.02
CA LEU A 234 -19.57 1.23 2.50
C LEU A 234 -19.81 2.01 3.79
N ILE A 235 -20.98 2.62 3.91
CA ILE A 235 -21.50 3.19 5.16
C ILE A 235 -22.71 2.36 5.56
N ASP A 236 -22.62 1.67 6.69
CA ASP A 236 -23.66 0.75 7.18
C ASP A 236 -24.10 -0.29 6.12
N GLY A 237 -23.12 -0.80 5.35
CA GLY A 237 -23.34 -1.77 4.29
C GLY A 237 -23.81 -1.18 2.96
N ASN A 238 -24.06 0.13 2.85
CA ASN A 238 -24.45 0.80 1.62
C ASN A 238 -23.26 1.47 0.94
N GLU A 239 -23.09 1.24 -0.36
CA GLU A 239 -21.98 1.79 -1.11
C GLU A 239 -22.04 3.33 -1.17
N THR A 240 -20.88 3.97 -0.95
CA THR A 240 -20.71 5.42 -1.05
C THR A 240 -19.53 5.77 -1.96
N LYS A 241 -19.56 7.00 -2.49
CA LYS A 241 -18.53 7.50 -3.40
C LYS A 241 -17.23 7.80 -2.67
N ILE A 242 -16.13 7.28 -3.19
CA ILE A 242 -14.77 7.65 -2.77
C ILE A 242 -14.30 8.82 -3.62
N TYR A 243 -13.98 9.94 -2.99
CA TYR A 243 -13.40 11.11 -3.62
C TYR A 243 -11.89 11.06 -3.63
N ARG A 244 -11.27 11.41 -4.76
CA ARG A 244 -9.83 11.64 -4.82
C ARG A 244 -9.49 12.92 -4.07
N THR A 245 -8.85 12.76 -2.93
CA THR A 245 -8.61 13.83 -1.96
C THR A 245 -7.12 14.14 -1.88
N ASN A 246 -6.78 15.43 -1.78
CA ASN A 246 -5.39 15.92 -1.71
C ASN A 246 -4.49 15.25 -2.77
N HIS A 247 -5.01 15.13 -4.00
CA HIS A 247 -4.39 14.54 -5.17
C HIS A 247 -4.19 13.02 -5.12
N GLY A 248 -3.81 12.43 -4.01
CA GLY A 248 -3.38 11.03 -3.95
C GLY A 248 -4.10 10.15 -2.94
N PHE A 249 -5.04 10.70 -2.15
CA PHE A 249 -5.66 10.00 -1.02
C PHE A 249 -7.17 9.86 -1.18
N ARG A 250 -7.81 9.20 -0.23
CA ARG A 250 -9.25 8.91 -0.25
C ARG A 250 -9.99 9.84 0.69
N GLY A 251 -11.24 10.15 0.33
CA GLY A 251 -12.19 10.79 1.22
C GLY A 251 -13.60 10.37 0.88
N ILE A 252 -14.48 10.44 1.86
CA ILE A 252 -15.93 10.18 1.71
C ILE A 252 -16.74 11.22 2.49
N ILE A 253 -18.00 11.45 2.11
CA ILE A 253 -18.95 12.19 2.90
C ILE A 253 -19.68 11.21 3.81
N VAL A 254 -19.69 11.51 5.11
CA VAL A 254 -20.39 10.72 6.12
C VAL A 254 -21.59 11.51 6.59
N PRO A 255 -22.83 10.99 6.48
CA PRO A 255 -24.02 11.69 6.96
C PRO A 255 -24.01 11.85 8.48
N VAL A 256 -24.91 12.68 9.00
CA VAL A 256 -25.07 12.84 10.46
C VAL A 256 -25.48 11.54 11.12
N GLY A 257 -24.83 11.19 12.23
CA GLY A 257 -25.11 9.96 12.99
C GLY A 257 -23.87 9.17 13.38
N GLU A 258 -24.13 8.03 13.97
CA GLU A 258 -23.11 7.00 14.25
C GLU A 258 -23.16 5.95 13.15
N HIS A 259 -22.01 5.67 12.54
CA HIS A 259 -21.92 4.80 11.37
C HIS A 259 -20.74 3.83 11.48
N LYS A 260 -20.90 2.67 10.84
CA LYS A 260 -19.82 1.73 10.54
C LYS A 260 -19.39 1.92 9.09
N ILE A 261 -18.12 2.24 8.90
CA ILE A 261 -17.56 2.46 7.56
C ILE A 261 -16.60 1.31 7.26
N GLU A 262 -16.71 0.78 6.05
CA GLU A 262 -15.80 -0.23 5.55
C GLU A 262 -15.23 0.22 4.20
N PHE A 263 -13.90 0.21 4.08
CA PHE A 263 -13.20 0.27 2.79
C PHE A 263 -12.73 -1.13 2.45
N ILE A 264 -13.08 -1.62 1.26
CA ILE A 264 -12.79 -2.99 0.83
C ILE A 264 -12.09 -2.96 -0.54
N TYR A 265 -10.98 -3.70 -0.65
CA TYR A 265 -10.28 -3.90 -1.91
C TYR A 265 -10.67 -5.24 -2.52
N SER A 266 -11.45 -5.22 -3.58
CA SER A 266 -11.91 -6.41 -4.30
C SER A 266 -12.05 -6.14 -5.80
N PRO A 267 -10.92 -6.09 -6.54
CA PRO A 267 -10.98 -5.79 -7.97
C PRO A 267 -11.63 -6.95 -8.76
N ASP A 268 -12.66 -6.65 -9.53
CA ASP A 268 -13.40 -7.61 -10.35
C ASP A 268 -12.48 -8.41 -11.27
N SER A 269 -11.47 -7.78 -11.85
CA SER A 269 -10.50 -8.44 -12.73
C SER A 269 -9.75 -9.58 -12.03
N PHE A 270 -9.43 -9.41 -10.74
CA PHE A 270 -8.80 -10.46 -9.94
C PHE A 270 -9.79 -11.57 -9.61
N VAL A 271 -11.02 -11.22 -9.22
CA VAL A 271 -12.06 -12.18 -8.87
C VAL A 271 -12.40 -13.07 -10.07
N TYR A 272 -12.71 -12.47 -11.22
CA TYR A 272 -13.01 -13.21 -12.45
C TYR A 272 -11.80 -13.99 -12.97
N GLY A 273 -10.61 -13.39 -12.94
CA GLY A 273 -9.37 -14.06 -13.35
C GLY A 273 -9.08 -15.31 -12.54
N ARG A 274 -9.30 -15.25 -11.23
CA ARG A 274 -9.14 -16.42 -10.33
C ARG A 274 -10.09 -17.55 -10.68
N TYR A 275 -11.37 -17.26 -10.89
CA TYR A 275 -12.35 -18.27 -11.25
C TYR A 275 -12.11 -18.84 -12.66
N ALA A 276 -11.76 -18.00 -13.63
CA ALA A 276 -11.41 -18.45 -14.98
C ALA A 276 -10.17 -19.38 -14.95
N SER A 277 -9.13 -19.00 -14.20
CA SER A 277 -7.95 -19.83 -14.03
C SER A 277 -8.27 -21.17 -13.37
N LEU A 278 -9.08 -21.16 -12.31
CA LEU A 278 -9.51 -22.39 -11.63
C LEU A 278 -10.28 -23.31 -12.59
N GLY A 279 -11.25 -22.78 -13.34
CA GLY A 279 -12.04 -23.54 -14.33
C GLY A 279 -11.16 -24.15 -15.42
N LEU A 280 -10.20 -23.38 -15.97
CA LEU A 280 -9.26 -23.89 -16.97
C LEU A 280 -8.35 -25.00 -16.41
N ASN A 281 -7.87 -24.85 -15.18
CA ASN A 281 -7.06 -25.90 -14.53
C ASN A 281 -7.85 -27.20 -14.34
N ILE A 282 -9.10 -27.11 -13.88
CA ILE A 282 -9.98 -28.28 -13.75
C ILE A 282 -10.21 -28.94 -15.11
N LEU A 283 -10.48 -28.16 -16.16
CA LEU A 283 -10.66 -28.65 -17.52
C LEU A 283 -9.40 -29.38 -18.02
N LEU A 284 -8.21 -28.79 -17.84
CA LEU A 284 -6.94 -29.41 -18.25
C LEU A 284 -6.68 -30.73 -17.52
N ILE A 285 -6.92 -30.78 -16.23
CA ILE A 285 -6.79 -32.02 -15.43
C ILE A 285 -7.79 -33.06 -15.96
N GLY A 286 -9.03 -32.68 -16.19
CA GLY A 286 -10.05 -33.56 -16.74
C GLY A 286 -9.67 -34.14 -18.12
N LEU A 287 -9.18 -33.31 -19.04
CA LEU A 287 -8.69 -33.70 -20.33
C LEU A 287 -7.47 -34.67 -20.23
N PHE A 288 -6.56 -34.38 -19.29
CA PHE A 288 -5.42 -35.24 -19.03
C PHE A 288 -5.84 -36.64 -18.55
N ILE A 289 -6.72 -36.68 -17.54
CA ILE A 289 -7.28 -37.95 -17.03
C ILE A 289 -8.03 -38.72 -18.17
N PHE A 290 -8.84 -38.01 -18.94
CA PHE A 290 -9.54 -38.63 -20.09
C PHE A 290 -8.57 -39.22 -21.10
N ALA A 291 -7.49 -38.52 -21.42
CA ALA A 291 -6.46 -39.00 -22.32
C ALA A 291 -5.79 -40.29 -21.80
N LEU A 292 -5.45 -40.34 -20.51
CA LEU A 292 -4.87 -41.52 -19.86
C LEU A 292 -5.82 -42.73 -19.87
N LEU A 293 -7.09 -42.51 -19.57
CA LEU A 293 -8.10 -43.56 -19.57
C LEU A 293 -8.33 -44.12 -20.99
N LYS A 294 -8.35 -43.26 -22.01
CA LYS A 294 -8.47 -43.66 -23.43
C LYS A 294 -7.27 -44.46 -23.88
N GLU A 295 -6.06 -44.12 -23.47
CA GLU A 295 -4.84 -44.86 -23.81
C GLU A 295 -4.83 -46.24 -23.15
N LYS A 296 -5.19 -46.33 -21.87
CA LYS A 296 -5.31 -47.60 -21.14
C LYS A 296 -6.31 -48.53 -21.79
N LYS A 297 -7.45 -48.04 -22.26
CA LYS A 297 -8.46 -48.85 -22.98
C LYS A 297 -7.92 -49.41 -24.27
N LYS A 298 -7.18 -48.63 -25.08
CA LYS A 298 -6.55 -49.09 -26.31
C LYS A 298 -5.52 -50.21 -26.09
N THR A 299 -4.72 -50.10 -25.04
CA THR A 299 -3.70 -51.10 -24.69
C THR A 299 -4.33 -52.42 -24.24
N THR A 300 -5.48 -52.36 -23.55
CA THR A 300 -6.21 -53.57 -23.13
C THR A 300 -6.86 -54.28 -24.32
N GLU A 301 -7.41 -53.52 -25.28
CA GLU A 301 -8.01 -54.08 -26.50
C GLU A 301 -6.95 -54.65 -27.48
N SER A 302 -5.73 -54.19 -27.43
CA SER A 302 -4.61 -54.71 -28.27
C SER A 302 -3.97 -55.98 -27.72
N ASN A 303 -4.14 -56.29 -26.43
CA ASN A 303 -3.58 -57.45 -25.75
C ASN A 303 -4.60 -58.58 -25.51
N ALA A 304 -5.84 -58.41 -25.95
CA ALA A 304 -6.91 -59.42 -26.00
C ALA A 304 -7.09 -59.98 -27.41
#